data_d70cea3e7ff4a7a63fd2dcf72e179e8b
#
_entry.id   d70cea3e7ff4a7a63fd2dcf72e179e8b
#
_cell.length_a   1.000
_cell.length_b   1.000
_cell.length_c   1.000
_cell.angle_alpha   90.00
_cell.angle_beta   90.00
_cell.angle_gamma   90.00
#
_symmetry.space_group_name_H-M   'P 1'
#
loop_
_entity.id
_entity.type
_entity.pdbx_description
1 polymer ?
#
loop_
_entity_poly.entity_id
_entity_poly.type
_entity_poly.pdbx_seq_one_letter_code
_entity_poly.pdbx_strand_id
1 'polypeptide(L)'
;MSQLKAEPDAREIGVARNPTAWWAQLIVGLGALLTAAGAVIALVHPAMLASPGVDINGAVHIFAGYFAARNLGLACALLALLTIGARRALGQLLAVVGFIQLIDAAIDCFEGRWPVVPGAFILGTVFLIGAAKLCGHPFWKRQAWTD
;
A
#
# COMPACT_ATOMS: atom_id res chain seq x y z
N MET A 1 19.41 -59.22 3.18
CA MET A 1 19.04 -58.22 4.21
C MET A 1 18.79 -56.91 3.49
N SER A 2 17.51 -56.62 3.16
CA SER A 2 17.08 -55.40 2.47
C SER A 2 16.85 -54.32 3.51
N GLN A 3 17.64 -53.24 3.43
CA GLN A 3 17.44 -52.02 4.21
C GLN A 3 16.22 -51.30 3.62
N LEU A 4 15.11 -51.36 4.31
CA LEU A 4 13.96 -50.49 4.06
C LEU A 4 14.37 -49.07 4.38
N LYS A 5 14.59 -48.26 3.34
CA LYS A 5 14.83 -46.84 3.41
C LYS A 5 13.50 -46.17 3.84
N ALA A 6 13.43 -45.77 5.10
CA ALA A 6 12.27 -45.04 5.63
C ALA A 6 12.06 -43.76 4.79
N GLU A 7 10.91 -43.67 4.14
CA GLU A 7 10.44 -42.45 3.46
C GLU A 7 10.21 -41.36 4.52
N PRO A 8 10.75 -40.17 4.35
CA PRO A 8 10.51 -39.08 5.31
C PRO A 8 9.03 -38.71 5.31
N ASP A 9 8.47 -38.74 6.51
CA ASP A 9 7.05 -38.44 6.78
C ASP A 9 6.65 -37.08 6.20
N ALA A 10 5.71 -37.09 5.26
CA ALA A 10 5.22 -35.92 4.54
C ALA A 10 4.45 -34.92 5.43
N ARG A 11 4.47 -35.11 6.75
CA ARG A 11 3.75 -34.30 7.75
C ARG A 11 4.51 -33.09 8.29
N GLU A 12 5.79 -32.89 7.95
CA GLU A 12 6.58 -31.78 8.46
C GLU A 12 6.73 -30.59 7.50
N ILE A 13 5.98 -30.51 6.41
CA ILE A 13 5.88 -29.26 5.65
C ILE A 13 4.83 -28.37 6.30
N GLY A 14 4.96 -28.15 7.58
CA GLY A 14 4.41 -26.98 8.24
C GLY A 14 5.19 -25.78 7.75
N VAL A 15 4.69 -25.12 6.71
CA VAL A 15 5.18 -23.80 6.30
C VAL A 15 5.10 -22.92 7.55
N ALA A 16 6.21 -22.75 8.24
CA ALA A 16 6.33 -21.82 9.36
C ALA A 16 5.99 -20.43 8.81
N ARG A 17 4.74 -20.03 8.97
CA ARG A 17 4.30 -18.66 8.68
C ARG A 17 5.09 -17.75 9.62
N ASN A 18 6.18 -17.20 9.13
CA ASN A 18 6.90 -16.15 9.85
C ASN A 18 5.92 -15.00 10.04
N PRO A 19 5.47 -14.72 11.27
CA PRO A 19 4.47 -13.69 11.49
C PRO A 19 5.01 -12.37 10.95
N THR A 20 4.17 -11.66 10.21
CA THR A 20 4.51 -10.31 9.74
C THR A 20 4.82 -9.47 10.97
N ALA A 21 5.95 -8.79 10.99
CA ALA A 21 6.38 -8.01 12.14
C ALA A 21 5.30 -6.99 12.54
N TRP A 22 5.05 -6.81 13.83
CA TRP A 22 3.99 -5.95 14.35
C TRP A 22 4.00 -4.51 13.78
N TRP A 23 5.21 -3.96 13.55
CA TRP A 23 5.37 -2.64 12.94
C TRP A 23 4.82 -2.59 11.48
N ALA A 24 4.97 -3.68 10.73
CA ALA A 24 4.43 -3.78 9.37
C ALA A 24 2.89 -3.83 9.39
N GLN A 25 2.31 -4.54 10.37
CA GLN A 25 0.85 -4.56 10.57
C GLN A 25 0.32 -3.17 10.88
N LEU A 26 1.04 -2.39 11.72
CA LEU A 26 0.67 -1.01 12.04
C LEU A 26 0.77 -0.09 10.82
N ILE A 27 1.89 -0.12 10.08
CA ILE A 27 2.08 0.71 8.89
C ILE A 27 1.01 0.40 7.83
N VAL A 28 0.79 -0.88 7.55
CA VAL A 28 -0.18 -1.30 6.53
C VAL A 28 -1.61 -1.03 6.98
N GLY A 29 -1.96 -1.36 8.22
CA GLY A 29 -3.29 -1.15 8.76
C GLY A 29 -3.67 0.34 8.79
N LEU A 30 -2.79 1.18 9.34
CA LEU A 30 -3.00 2.63 9.37
C LEU A 30 -3.03 3.22 7.95
N GLY A 31 -2.11 2.80 7.09
CA GLY A 31 -2.06 3.24 5.70
C GLY A 31 -3.31 2.86 4.92
N ALA A 32 -3.77 1.62 5.04
CA ALA A 32 -5.01 1.18 4.41
C ALA A 32 -6.23 1.95 4.92
N LEU A 33 -6.29 2.23 6.24
CA LEU A 33 -7.34 3.03 6.84
C LEU A 33 -7.36 4.47 6.29
N LEU A 34 -6.20 5.13 6.24
CA LEU A 34 -6.08 6.49 5.72
C LEU A 34 -6.42 6.56 4.23
N THR A 35 -5.97 5.58 3.45
CA THR A 35 -6.27 5.48 2.01
C THR A 35 -7.77 5.26 1.78
N ALA A 36 -8.41 4.39 2.57
CA ALA A 36 -9.86 4.17 2.52
C ALA A 36 -10.65 5.41 2.97
N ALA A 37 -10.19 6.10 4.02
CA ALA A 37 -10.81 7.35 4.46
C ALA A 37 -10.75 8.43 3.37
N GLY A 38 -9.60 8.58 2.69
CA GLY A 38 -9.46 9.46 1.53
C GLY A 38 -10.45 9.12 0.40
N ALA A 39 -10.66 7.82 0.14
CA ALA A 39 -11.65 7.36 -0.84
C ALA A 39 -13.09 7.76 -0.45
N VAL A 40 -13.46 7.60 0.81
CA VAL A 40 -14.78 8.00 1.31
C VAL A 40 -14.97 9.51 1.22
N ILE A 41 -13.96 10.29 1.62
CA ILE A 41 -14.00 11.76 1.52
C ILE A 41 -14.18 12.20 0.06
N ALA A 42 -13.47 11.57 -0.88
CA ALA A 42 -13.60 11.86 -2.30
C ALA A 42 -15.03 11.68 -2.80
N LEU A 43 -15.74 10.65 -2.35
CA LEU A 43 -17.10 10.37 -2.78
C LEU A 43 -18.14 11.26 -2.10
N VAL A 44 -17.96 11.54 -0.81
CA VAL A 44 -18.98 12.26 -0.01
C VAL A 44 -18.77 13.77 -0.12
N HIS A 45 -17.53 14.24 -0.15
CA HIS A 45 -17.16 15.65 -0.18
C HIS A 45 -16.07 15.94 -1.21
N PRO A 46 -16.34 15.78 -2.52
CA PRO A 46 -15.35 16.00 -3.57
C PRO A 46 -14.74 17.39 -3.55
N ALA A 47 -15.46 18.39 -3.04
CA ALA A 47 -14.97 19.74 -2.86
C ALA A 47 -13.74 19.84 -1.93
N MET A 48 -13.56 18.91 -0.99
CA MET A 48 -12.38 18.90 -0.11
C MET A 48 -11.11 18.49 -0.86
N LEU A 49 -11.26 17.83 -2.01
CA LEU A 49 -10.15 17.38 -2.85
C LEU A 49 -9.95 18.25 -4.08
N ALA A 50 -10.85 19.17 -4.34
CA ALA A 50 -10.72 20.14 -5.43
C ALA A 50 -9.81 21.30 -5.01
N SER A 51 -9.12 21.89 -6.00
CA SER A 51 -8.36 23.10 -5.78
C SER A 51 -9.28 24.29 -5.48
N PRO A 52 -8.84 25.30 -4.72
CA PRO A 52 -9.64 26.47 -4.42
C PRO A 52 -10.16 27.16 -5.69
N GLY A 53 -11.47 27.45 -5.73
CA GLY A 53 -12.10 28.14 -6.87
C GLY A 53 -12.52 27.23 -8.03
N VAL A 54 -12.38 25.91 -7.91
CA VAL A 54 -12.88 24.96 -8.92
C VAL A 54 -14.37 24.70 -8.69
N ASP A 55 -15.16 24.85 -9.75
CA ASP A 55 -16.58 24.49 -9.74
C ASP A 55 -16.77 22.96 -9.66
N ILE A 56 -17.59 22.53 -8.71
CA ILE A 56 -17.91 21.11 -8.54
C ILE A 56 -18.96 20.73 -9.59
N ASN A 57 -18.49 20.13 -10.67
CA ASN A 57 -19.30 19.67 -11.79
C ASN A 57 -19.20 18.15 -11.98
N GLY A 58 -19.87 17.62 -13.01
CA GLY A 58 -19.88 16.19 -13.32
C GLY A 58 -18.48 15.59 -13.55
N ALA A 59 -17.55 16.36 -14.11
CA ALA A 59 -16.18 15.89 -14.32
C ALA A 59 -15.46 15.68 -12.98
N VAL A 60 -15.62 16.59 -12.01
CA VAL A 60 -15.06 16.47 -10.67
C VAL A 60 -15.58 15.21 -9.97
N HIS A 61 -16.88 14.91 -10.07
CA HIS A 61 -17.46 13.69 -9.52
C HIS A 61 -16.89 12.42 -10.16
N ILE A 62 -16.68 12.42 -11.48
CA ILE A 62 -16.06 11.29 -12.18
C ILE A 62 -14.64 11.07 -11.69
N PHE A 63 -13.81 12.11 -11.61
CA PHE A 63 -12.43 12.01 -11.10
C PHE A 63 -12.40 11.57 -9.64
N ALA A 64 -13.29 12.08 -8.79
CA ALA A 64 -13.44 11.64 -7.40
C ALA A 64 -13.79 10.14 -7.32
N GLY A 65 -14.63 9.65 -8.23
CA GLY A 65 -14.96 8.22 -8.36
C GLY A 65 -13.74 7.37 -8.72
N TYR A 66 -12.94 7.77 -9.72
CA TYR A 66 -11.69 7.07 -10.07
C TYR A 66 -10.66 7.09 -8.95
N PHE A 67 -10.49 8.23 -8.30
CA PHE A 67 -9.62 8.36 -7.13
C PHE A 67 -10.06 7.42 -5.99
N ALA A 68 -11.36 7.38 -5.70
CA ALA A 68 -11.91 6.51 -4.67
C ALA A 68 -11.74 5.04 -5.03
N ALA A 69 -12.03 4.63 -6.26
CA ALA A 69 -11.88 3.26 -6.73
C ALA A 69 -10.41 2.79 -6.63
N ARG A 70 -9.45 3.62 -7.06
CA ARG A 70 -8.02 3.35 -6.93
C ARG A 70 -7.63 3.14 -5.49
N ASN A 71 -7.98 4.07 -4.61
CA ASN A 71 -7.58 4.03 -3.20
C ASN A 71 -8.23 2.86 -2.45
N LEU A 72 -9.50 2.59 -2.69
CA LEU A 72 -10.18 1.45 -2.08
C LEU A 72 -9.58 0.12 -2.55
N GLY A 73 -9.32 -0.02 -3.85
CA GLY A 73 -8.64 -1.20 -4.40
C GLY A 73 -7.27 -1.44 -3.79
N LEU A 74 -6.46 -0.38 -3.64
CA LEU A 74 -5.14 -0.46 -3.00
C LEU A 74 -5.24 -0.82 -1.51
N ALA A 75 -6.18 -0.23 -0.77
CA ALA A 75 -6.42 -0.56 0.64
C ALA A 75 -6.82 -2.03 0.81
N CYS A 76 -7.75 -2.53 -0.01
CA CYS A 76 -8.16 -3.93 0.00
C CYS A 76 -6.99 -4.87 -0.33
N ALA A 77 -6.19 -4.54 -1.35
CA ALA A 77 -5.03 -5.35 -1.74
C ALA A 77 -3.96 -5.40 -0.63
N LEU A 78 -3.67 -4.26 0.02
CA LEU A 78 -2.76 -4.20 1.17
C LEU A 78 -3.24 -5.09 2.32
N LEU A 79 -4.51 -5.00 2.69
CA LEU A 79 -5.09 -5.81 3.76
C LEU A 79 -5.12 -7.29 3.38
N ALA A 80 -5.46 -7.64 2.15
CA ALA A 80 -5.44 -9.03 1.68
C ALA A 80 -4.02 -9.63 1.74
N LEU A 81 -3.00 -8.93 1.25
CA LEU A 81 -1.62 -9.40 1.32
C LEU A 81 -1.11 -9.50 2.76
N LEU A 82 -1.55 -8.59 3.64
CA LEU A 82 -1.23 -8.65 5.06
C LEU A 82 -1.82 -9.89 5.72
N THR A 83 -3.10 -10.20 5.46
CA THR A 83 -3.80 -11.36 6.04
C THR A 83 -3.26 -12.69 5.53
N ILE A 84 -2.89 -12.76 4.26
CA ILE A 84 -2.25 -13.94 3.66
C ILE A 84 -0.82 -14.14 4.19
N GLY A 85 -0.18 -13.07 4.70
CA GLY A 85 1.20 -13.10 5.17
C GLY A 85 2.23 -13.07 4.03
N ALA A 86 1.84 -12.61 2.84
CA ALA A 86 2.70 -12.51 1.65
C ALA A 86 3.64 -11.30 1.76
N ARG A 87 4.64 -11.39 2.66
CA ARG A 87 5.52 -10.28 3.07
C ARG A 87 6.17 -9.54 1.90
N ARG A 88 6.64 -10.29 0.90
CA ARG A 88 7.34 -9.72 -0.24
C ARG A 88 6.39 -8.97 -1.16
N ALA A 89 5.28 -9.61 -1.56
CA ALA A 89 4.25 -8.98 -2.37
C ALA A 89 3.69 -7.73 -1.67
N LEU A 90 3.54 -7.80 -0.33
CA LEU A 90 3.16 -6.66 0.50
C LEU A 90 4.20 -5.53 0.42
N GLY A 91 5.49 -5.85 0.51
CA GLY A 91 6.58 -4.87 0.36
C GLY A 91 6.59 -4.23 -1.02
N GLN A 92 6.41 -5.01 -2.08
CA GLN A 92 6.33 -4.50 -3.46
C GLN A 92 5.13 -3.58 -3.65
N LEU A 93 3.95 -3.97 -3.14
CA LEU A 93 2.76 -3.14 -3.20
C LEU A 93 2.93 -1.84 -2.39
N LEU A 94 3.54 -1.90 -1.20
CA LEU A 94 3.87 -0.71 -0.42
C LEU A 94 4.79 0.25 -1.18
N ALA A 95 5.77 -0.28 -1.94
CA ALA A 95 6.63 0.57 -2.78
C ALA A 95 5.80 1.30 -3.84
N VAL A 96 4.91 0.60 -4.54
CA VAL A 96 4.03 1.20 -5.55
C VAL A 96 3.13 2.27 -4.93
N VAL A 97 2.47 1.95 -3.81
CA VAL A 97 1.59 2.90 -3.12
C VAL A 97 2.38 4.11 -2.60
N GLY A 98 3.58 3.88 -2.06
CA GLY A 98 4.47 4.95 -1.61
C GLY A 98 4.84 5.92 -2.73
N PHE A 99 5.17 5.40 -3.92
CA PHE A 99 5.41 6.23 -5.10
C PHE A 99 4.18 7.02 -5.53
N ILE A 100 3.00 6.39 -5.55
CA ILE A 100 1.75 7.06 -5.86
C ILE A 100 1.54 8.26 -4.91
N GLN A 101 1.74 8.06 -3.61
CA GLN A 101 1.58 9.12 -2.61
C GLN A 101 2.58 10.28 -2.80
N LEU A 102 3.81 10.00 -3.21
CA LEU A 102 4.78 11.05 -3.52
C LEU A 102 4.41 11.82 -4.78
N ILE A 103 3.88 11.15 -5.80
CA ILE A 103 3.36 11.80 -7.01
C ILE A 103 2.13 12.65 -6.67
N ASP A 104 1.21 12.12 -5.88
CA ASP A 104 0.02 12.86 -5.42
C ASP A 104 0.46 14.11 -4.63
N ALA A 105 1.46 14.00 -3.73
CA ALA A 105 2.02 15.15 -3.02
C ALA A 105 2.64 16.21 -3.95
N ALA A 106 3.32 15.78 -5.01
CA ALA A 106 3.88 16.69 -6.01
C ALA A 106 2.76 17.41 -6.78
N ILE A 107 1.72 16.69 -7.19
CA ILE A 107 0.55 17.28 -7.85
C ILE A 107 -0.12 18.30 -6.92
N ASP A 108 -0.32 17.95 -5.64
CA ASP A 108 -0.92 18.84 -4.64
C ASP A 108 -0.09 20.12 -4.45
N CYS A 109 1.25 20.04 -4.54
CA CYS A 109 2.12 21.22 -4.54
C CYS A 109 1.84 22.14 -5.75
N PHE A 110 1.73 21.58 -6.96
CA PHE A 110 1.45 22.37 -8.17
C PHE A 110 0.07 22.98 -8.16
N GLU A 111 -0.91 22.29 -7.56
CA GLU A 111 -2.29 22.77 -7.42
C GLU A 111 -2.47 23.74 -6.23
N GLY A 112 -1.41 24.05 -5.48
CA GLY A 112 -1.47 24.95 -4.32
C GLY A 112 -2.19 24.39 -3.10
N ARG A 113 -2.36 23.05 -3.02
CA ARG A 113 -3.07 22.37 -1.95
C ARG A 113 -2.15 22.05 -0.76
N TRP A 114 -1.38 23.01 -0.33
CA TRP A 114 -0.34 22.89 0.70
C TRP A 114 -0.75 22.16 2.00
N PRO A 115 -2.01 22.28 2.50
CA PRO A 115 -2.39 21.58 3.74
C PRO A 115 -2.35 20.05 3.65
N VAL A 116 -2.51 19.45 2.46
CA VAL A 116 -2.52 17.98 2.28
C VAL A 116 -1.16 17.41 1.93
N VAL A 117 -0.25 18.23 1.39
CA VAL A 117 1.10 17.83 0.95
C VAL A 117 1.90 17.12 2.03
N PRO A 118 2.02 17.64 3.29
CA PRO A 118 2.82 16.96 4.31
C PRO A 118 2.31 15.56 4.64
N GLY A 119 0.99 15.37 4.66
CA GLY A 119 0.37 14.07 4.94
C GLY A 119 0.71 13.03 3.87
N ALA A 120 0.54 13.38 2.59
CA ALA A 120 0.86 12.50 1.47
C ALA A 120 2.36 12.18 1.40
N PHE A 121 3.22 13.19 1.62
CA PHE A 121 4.67 13.03 1.61
C PHE A 121 5.16 12.10 2.73
N ILE A 122 4.70 12.30 3.96
CA ILE A 122 5.05 11.47 5.12
C ILE A 122 4.57 10.04 4.88
N LEU A 123 3.32 9.85 4.45
CA LEU A 123 2.77 8.53 4.22
C LEU A 123 3.53 7.79 3.11
N GLY A 124 3.83 8.47 2.00
CA GLY A 124 4.63 7.91 0.92
C GLY A 124 6.02 7.46 1.38
N THR A 125 6.71 8.31 2.18
CA THR A 125 8.02 8.00 2.73
C THR A 125 7.97 6.80 3.68
N VAL A 126 6.99 6.74 4.58
CA VAL A 126 6.81 5.62 5.52
C VAL A 126 6.55 4.32 4.76
N PHE A 127 5.76 4.36 3.69
CA PHE A 127 5.51 3.18 2.85
C PHE A 127 6.76 2.70 2.14
N LEU A 128 7.58 3.59 1.59
CA LEU A 128 8.85 3.23 0.95
C LEU A 128 9.86 2.62 1.94
N ILE A 129 9.95 3.15 3.15
CA ILE A 129 10.77 2.58 4.22
C ILE A 129 10.24 1.20 4.61
N GLY A 130 8.93 1.06 4.78
CA GLY A 130 8.27 -0.21 5.07
C GLY A 130 8.53 -1.27 3.98
N ALA A 131 8.43 -0.85 2.71
CA ALA A 131 8.73 -1.69 1.55
C ALA A 131 10.17 -2.22 1.58
N ALA A 132 11.15 -1.33 1.78
CA ALA A 132 12.56 -1.72 1.84
C ALA A 132 12.84 -2.73 2.97
N LYS A 133 12.22 -2.54 4.14
CA LYS A 133 12.34 -3.46 5.28
C LYS A 133 11.67 -4.82 5.03
N LEU A 134 10.52 -4.85 4.35
CA LEU A 134 9.82 -6.10 4.03
C LEU A 134 10.50 -6.90 2.94
N CYS A 135 11.04 -6.22 1.92
CA CYS A 135 11.77 -6.86 0.83
C CYS A 135 13.21 -7.25 1.22
N GLY A 136 13.74 -6.76 2.36
CA GLY A 136 15.13 -7.00 2.77
C GLY A 136 16.17 -6.26 1.92
N HIS A 137 15.74 -5.57 0.86
CA HIS A 137 16.56 -4.80 -0.06
C HIS A 137 15.88 -3.48 -0.41
N PRO A 138 16.65 -2.41 -0.70
CA PRO A 138 16.08 -1.18 -1.22
C PRO A 138 15.27 -1.47 -2.49
N PHE A 139 14.09 -0.83 -2.64
CA PHE A 139 13.16 -1.06 -3.74
C PHE A 139 13.74 -0.75 -5.14
N TRP A 140 14.81 0.06 -5.22
CA TRP A 140 15.52 0.33 -6.49
C TRP A 140 16.48 -0.78 -6.92
N LYS A 141 16.75 -1.77 -6.07
CA LYS A 141 17.57 -2.91 -6.44
C LYS A 141 16.69 -4.01 -7.06
N ARG A 142 17.16 -4.59 -8.18
CA ARG A 142 16.49 -5.68 -8.88
C ARG A 142 16.13 -6.85 -7.94
N GLN A 143 16.97 -7.13 -6.95
CA GLN A 143 16.77 -8.17 -5.94
C GLN A 143 15.49 -7.97 -5.08
N ALA A 144 14.97 -6.76 -4.95
CA ALA A 144 13.69 -6.50 -4.28
C ALA A 144 12.49 -7.04 -5.09
N TRP A 145 12.67 -7.34 -6.39
CA TRP A 145 11.62 -7.69 -7.34
C TRP A 145 11.72 -9.12 -7.87
N THR A 146 12.92 -9.75 -7.76
CA THR A 146 13.23 -11.06 -8.36
C THR A 146 13.49 -12.10 -7.31
N ASP A 147 12.97 -12.90 -6.69
CA ASP A 147 13.10 -14.12 -5.85
C ASP A 147 11.90 -14.40 -4.96
#